data_c8f149efb3f3b2a77ab52390a07efcee
#
_entry.id   c8f149efb3f3b2a77ab52390a07efcee
#
_cell.length_a   1.000
_cell.length_b   1.000
_cell.length_c   1.000
_cell.angle_alpha   90.00
_cell.angle_beta   90.00
_cell.angle_gamma   90.00
#
_symmetry.space_group_name_H-M   'P 1'
#
loop_
_entity.id
_entity.type
_entity.pdbx_description
1 polymer ?
#
loop_
_entity_poly.entity_id
_entity_poly.type
_entity_poly.pdbx_seq_one_letter_code
_entity_poly.pdbx_strand_id
1 'polypeptide(L)'
;DNITSVTALPDFDNCTVFSAGEWQQVDVDGVMKFRLVLKLRQPGVYAGNSATYDSEGNLLFKFEILTNDISNMTIVIDPGHGVTEYGYDDPGAIGHIEEAGANLAVAKLVESKLKALGVNVVRLKTESEFYDTKRRPYYARDYGCDLYIAIHSNKAGSESPRGTECYYYTSYSQPLAESLTRHVSSYFSNNVYSDGANCNRGAQYSYMWTTKQQDFPSVLIEMGFVSNYEDAMALANSTDQDGIAQAIVDGIKEYVTRSGVSSY
;
A
#
# COMPACT_ATOMS: atom_id res chain seq x y z
N ASP A 1 28.77 -12.12 6.66
CA ASP A 1 29.52 -13.39 6.58
C ASP A 1 29.79 -13.69 5.12
N ASN A 2 31.03 -14.09 4.81
CA ASN A 2 31.42 -14.36 3.43
C ASN A 2 30.96 -15.77 3.05
N ILE A 3 30.02 -15.87 2.11
CA ILE A 3 29.71 -17.13 1.43
C ILE A 3 30.93 -17.48 0.56
N THR A 4 31.60 -18.57 0.88
CA THR A 4 32.81 -19.00 0.15
C THR A 4 32.51 -20.09 -0.88
N SER A 5 31.32 -20.71 -0.81
CA SER A 5 30.84 -21.71 -1.76
C SER A 5 29.32 -21.70 -1.83
N VAL A 6 28.79 -22.14 -2.94
CA VAL A 6 27.33 -22.31 -3.15
C VAL A 6 27.05 -23.74 -3.59
N THR A 7 25.95 -24.30 -3.09
CA THR A 7 25.45 -25.60 -3.53
C THR A 7 24.61 -25.44 -4.80
N ALA A 8 24.38 -26.54 -5.52
CA ALA A 8 23.44 -26.57 -6.62
C ALA A 8 22.05 -26.17 -6.14
N LEU A 9 21.36 -25.36 -6.93
CA LEU A 9 19.97 -25.03 -6.67
C LEU A 9 19.08 -26.24 -6.89
N PRO A 10 17.94 -26.33 -6.17
CA PRO A 10 16.96 -27.37 -6.41
C PRO A 10 16.35 -27.24 -7.81
N ASP A 11 15.69 -28.30 -8.25
CA ASP A 11 14.83 -28.26 -9.41
C ASP A 11 13.61 -27.35 -9.18
N PHE A 12 13.27 -26.55 -10.18
CA PHE A 12 12.14 -25.62 -10.15
C PHE A 12 10.88 -26.18 -10.85
N ASP A 13 10.88 -27.41 -11.33
CA ASP A 13 9.77 -27.96 -12.12
C ASP A 13 8.43 -27.93 -11.35
N ASN A 14 8.48 -28.19 -10.04
CA ASN A 14 7.32 -28.13 -9.15
C ASN A 14 7.14 -26.79 -8.43
N CYS A 15 7.98 -25.80 -8.70
CA CYS A 15 7.85 -24.48 -8.11
C CYS A 15 6.81 -23.66 -8.86
N THR A 16 5.76 -23.21 -8.18
CA THR A 16 4.69 -22.41 -8.79
C THR A 16 5.12 -20.97 -9.08
N VAL A 17 6.17 -20.47 -8.43
CA VAL A 17 6.61 -19.08 -8.45
C VAL A 17 7.75 -18.85 -9.40
N PHE A 18 8.78 -19.70 -9.31
CA PHE A 18 10.02 -19.55 -10.07
C PHE A 18 10.15 -20.63 -11.15
N SER A 19 10.65 -20.22 -12.30
CA SER A 19 10.92 -21.13 -13.42
C SER A 19 12.37 -21.58 -13.48
N ALA A 20 13.29 -20.82 -12.86
CA ALA A 20 14.71 -21.11 -12.82
C ALA A 20 15.40 -20.31 -11.71
N GLY A 21 16.60 -20.73 -11.38
CA GLY A 21 17.49 -19.99 -10.49
C GLY A 21 18.94 -20.20 -10.93
N GLU A 22 19.78 -19.22 -10.65
CA GLU A 22 21.22 -19.32 -10.86
C GLU A 22 22.01 -18.54 -9.82
N TRP A 23 23.20 -19.01 -9.53
CA TRP A 23 24.18 -18.26 -8.75
C TRP A 23 25.10 -17.48 -9.69
N GLN A 24 25.26 -16.19 -9.39
CA GLN A 24 26.18 -15.32 -10.08
C GLN A 24 27.26 -14.84 -9.10
N GLN A 25 28.51 -14.77 -9.57
CA GLN A 25 29.55 -14.01 -8.87
C GLN A 25 29.52 -12.56 -9.40
N VAL A 26 29.49 -11.61 -8.49
CA VAL A 26 29.46 -10.18 -8.80
C VAL A 26 30.49 -9.45 -7.97
N ASP A 27 31.22 -8.53 -8.58
CA ASP A 27 32.07 -7.59 -7.86
C ASP A 27 31.22 -6.43 -7.34
N VAL A 28 31.30 -6.17 -6.05
CA VAL A 28 30.68 -5.02 -5.42
C VAL A 28 31.75 -4.28 -4.64
N ASP A 29 32.16 -3.13 -5.16
CA ASP A 29 33.23 -2.29 -4.57
C ASP A 29 34.55 -3.04 -4.33
N GLY A 30 34.99 -3.87 -5.26
CA GLY A 30 36.20 -4.68 -5.18
C GLY A 30 36.08 -5.94 -4.32
N VAL A 31 34.88 -6.28 -3.85
CA VAL A 31 34.60 -7.49 -3.08
C VAL A 31 33.72 -8.43 -3.90
N MET A 32 34.24 -9.64 -4.16
CA MET A 32 33.45 -10.68 -4.84
C MET A 32 32.32 -11.18 -3.92
N LYS A 33 31.09 -11.10 -4.41
CA LYS A 33 29.88 -11.56 -3.73
C LYS A 33 29.12 -12.56 -4.60
N PHE A 34 28.33 -13.42 -3.94
CA PHE A 34 27.38 -14.29 -4.63
C PHE A 34 26.02 -13.61 -4.67
N ARG A 35 25.40 -13.64 -5.86
CA ARG A 35 24.03 -13.21 -6.10
C ARG A 35 23.21 -14.43 -6.50
N LEU A 36 22.10 -14.67 -5.80
CA LEU A 36 21.07 -15.60 -6.24
C LEU A 36 20.09 -14.85 -7.16
N VAL A 37 19.92 -15.32 -8.38
CA VAL A 37 18.94 -14.81 -9.35
C VAL A 37 17.85 -15.85 -9.50
N LEU A 38 16.61 -15.48 -9.20
CA LEU A 38 15.42 -16.32 -9.36
C LEU A 38 14.54 -15.73 -10.45
N LYS A 39 14.20 -16.53 -11.45
CA LYS A 39 13.35 -16.11 -12.56
C LYS A 39 11.90 -16.44 -12.25
N LEU A 40 11.06 -15.43 -12.17
CA LEU A 40 9.61 -15.60 -11.99
C LEU A 40 9.01 -16.35 -13.20
N ARG A 41 8.05 -17.25 -12.94
CA ARG A 41 7.24 -17.88 -13.99
C ARG A 41 6.31 -16.87 -14.65
N GLN A 42 5.77 -15.96 -13.86
CA GLN A 42 4.84 -14.94 -14.31
C GLN A 42 5.29 -13.57 -13.78
N PRO A 43 5.69 -12.65 -14.66
CA PRO A 43 6.01 -11.28 -14.25
C PRO A 43 4.79 -10.58 -13.66
N GLY A 44 5.02 -9.67 -12.70
CA GLY A 44 3.97 -8.83 -12.12
C GLY A 44 3.18 -9.45 -10.97
N VAL A 45 3.35 -10.75 -10.68
CA VAL A 45 2.70 -11.42 -9.54
C VAL A 45 3.49 -11.28 -8.22
N TYR A 46 4.75 -10.88 -8.29
CA TYR A 46 5.58 -10.71 -7.10
C TYR A 46 5.10 -9.53 -6.26
N ALA A 47 4.86 -9.79 -4.97
CA ALA A 47 4.24 -8.85 -4.06
C ALA A 47 5.05 -8.57 -2.80
N GLY A 48 6.21 -9.20 -2.65
CA GLY A 48 7.06 -8.94 -1.51
C GLY A 48 7.93 -10.11 -1.10
N ASN A 49 8.80 -9.85 -0.13
CA ASN A 49 9.64 -10.88 0.46
C ASN A 49 9.98 -10.58 1.92
N SER A 50 10.28 -11.63 2.65
CA SER A 50 10.90 -11.52 3.97
C SER A 50 12.06 -12.49 4.09
N ALA A 51 12.99 -12.19 4.99
CA ALA A 51 14.10 -13.07 5.34
C ALA A 51 14.20 -13.19 6.85
N THR A 52 14.22 -14.41 7.35
CA THR A 52 14.32 -14.70 8.78
C THR A 52 15.26 -15.88 9.01
N TYR A 53 15.70 -16.06 10.26
CA TYR A 53 16.41 -17.27 10.67
C TYR A 53 15.45 -18.18 11.44
N ASP A 54 15.51 -19.48 11.14
CA ASP A 54 14.81 -20.48 11.96
C ASP A 54 15.60 -20.79 13.25
N SER A 55 15.05 -21.68 14.09
CA SER A 55 15.68 -22.10 15.35
C SER A 55 16.99 -22.89 15.16
N GLU A 56 17.25 -23.39 13.97
CA GLU A 56 18.45 -24.15 13.60
C GLU A 56 19.54 -23.25 12.98
N GLY A 57 19.22 -21.95 12.77
CA GLY A 57 20.13 -20.97 12.17
C GLY A 57 20.10 -20.96 10.65
N ASN A 58 19.14 -21.62 10.00
CA ASN A 58 18.98 -21.54 8.56
C ASN A 58 18.34 -20.20 8.17
N LEU A 59 18.83 -19.58 7.09
CA LEU A 59 18.24 -18.39 6.52
C LEU A 59 17.07 -18.78 5.61
N LEU A 60 15.86 -18.37 5.99
CA LEU A 60 14.64 -18.63 5.26
C LEU A 60 14.24 -17.38 4.48
N PHE A 61 14.01 -17.53 3.17
CA PHE A 61 13.40 -16.52 2.33
C PHE A 61 11.95 -16.89 2.03
N LYS A 62 11.03 -16.02 2.36
CA LYS A 62 9.62 -16.11 1.96
C LYS A 62 9.36 -15.10 0.85
N PHE A 63 8.74 -15.54 -0.23
CA PHE A 63 8.32 -14.69 -1.34
C PHE A 63 6.81 -14.65 -1.39
N GLU A 64 6.25 -13.44 -1.42
CA GLU A 64 4.81 -13.23 -1.51
C GLU A 64 4.40 -13.05 -2.97
N ILE A 65 3.25 -13.63 -3.29
CA ILE A 65 2.65 -13.57 -4.62
C ILE A 65 1.20 -13.16 -4.48
N LEU A 66 0.81 -12.16 -5.25
CA LEU A 66 -0.58 -11.76 -5.29
C LEU A 66 -1.46 -12.86 -5.87
N THR A 67 -2.53 -13.16 -5.17
CA THR A 67 -3.67 -13.86 -5.73
C THR A 67 -4.44 -12.92 -6.66
N ASN A 68 -5.13 -13.45 -7.66
CA ASN A 68 -6.08 -12.70 -8.49
C ASN A 68 -7.51 -12.74 -7.92
N ASP A 69 -7.70 -13.36 -6.77
CA ASP A 69 -8.96 -13.43 -6.04
C ASP A 69 -8.87 -12.61 -4.75
N ILE A 70 -9.49 -11.44 -4.76
CA ILE A 70 -9.47 -10.51 -3.64
C ILE A 70 -10.10 -11.10 -2.36
N SER A 71 -11.04 -12.06 -2.48
CA SER A 71 -11.70 -12.69 -1.33
C SER A 71 -10.77 -13.55 -0.49
N ASN A 72 -9.63 -13.96 -1.05
CA ASN A 72 -8.60 -14.73 -0.34
C ASN A 72 -7.52 -13.86 0.30
N MET A 73 -7.70 -12.53 0.30
CA MET A 73 -6.70 -11.59 0.80
C MET A 73 -7.03 -11.09 2.19
N THR A 74 -5.98 -10.77 2.94
CA THR A 74 -6.02 -9.93 4.13
C THR A 74 -5.55 -8.53 3.77
N ILE A 75 -6.46 -7.55 3.80
CA ILE A 75 -6.15 -6.16 3.48
C ILE A 75 -6.18 -5.33 4.75
N VAL A 76 -5.06 -4.67 5.04
CA VAL A 76 -4.96 -3.75 6.17
C VAL A 76 -5.26 -2.33 5.72
N ILE A 77 -6.24 -1.71 6.36
CA ILE A 77 -6.63 -0.30 6.19
C ILE A 77 -6.18 0.47 7.41
N ASP A 78 -5.34 1.48 7.21
CA ASP A 78 -4.76 2.29 8.27
C ASP A 78 -5.17 3.76 8.11
N PRO A 79 -6.25 4.22 8.79
CA PRO A 79 -6.59 5.64 8.80
C PRO A 79 -5.52 6.43 9.55
N GLY A 80 -4.98 7.47 8.89
CA GLY A 80 -3.98 8.35 9.47
C GLY A 80 -4.50 9.15 10.65
N HIS A 81 -3.59 9.48 11.57
CA HIS A 81 -3.86 10.34 12.73
C HIS A 81 -4.88 9.79 13.76
N GLY A 82 -5.53 10.65 14.54
CA GLY A 82 -6.50 10.32 15.58
C GLY A 82 -5.89 10.31 16.99
N VAL A 83 -6.11 9.28 17.82
CA VAL A 83 -5.63 9.29 19.22
C VAL A 83 -4.13 8.95 19.31
N THR A 84 -3.37 9.71 20.12
CA THR A 84 -1.95 9.47 20.41
C THR A 84 -1.75 8.42 21.53
N GLU A 85 -0.50 7.98 21.72
CA GLU A 85 -0.13 7.06 22.82
C GLU A 85 -0.44 7.59 24.21
N TYR A 86 -0.57 8.90 24.36
CA TYR A 86 -0.92 9.55 25.63
C TYR A 86 -2.42 9.82 25.78
N GLY A 87 -3.26 9.37 24.83
CA GLY A 87 -4.70 9.57 24.82
C GLY A 87 -5.14 10.97 24.36
N TYR A 88 -4.25 11.75 23.77
CA TYR A 88 -4.59 13.05 23.15
C TYR A 88 -5.05 12.88 21.73
N ASP A 89 -5.95 13.75 21.28
CA ASP A 89 -6.33 13.79 19.88
C ASP A 89 -5.19 14.32 19.01
N ASP A 90 -4.91 13.60 17.93
CA ASP A 90 -4.05 14.02 16.84
C ASP A 90 -4.94 14.29 15.62
N PRO A 91 -5.31 15.54 15.34
CA PRO A 91 -6.19 15.89 14.23
C PRO A 91 -5.52 15.72 12.87
N GLY A 92 -4.20 15.49 12.83
CA GLY A 92 -3.42 15.54 11.60
C GLY A 92 -3.33 16.96 11.04
N ALA A 93 -3.41 17.09 9.74
CA ALA A 93 -3.48 18.39 9.09
C ALA A 93 -4.81 19.08 9.38
N ILE A 94 -4.76 20.39 9.68
CA ILE A 94 -5.95 21.22 9.90
C ILE A 94 -6.01 22.27 8.78
N GLY A 95 -7.08 22.21 8.00
CA GLY A 95 -7.41 23.18 6.95
C GLY A 95 -8.85 23.67 7.13
N HIS A 96 -9.68 23.53 6.09
CA HIS A 96 -11.15 23.74 6.21
C HIS A 96 -11.80 22.66 7.06
N ILE A 97 -11.17 21.50 7.16
CA ILE A 97 -11.54 20.38 8.05
C ILE A 97 -10.30 19.82 8.73
N GLU A 98 -10.50 18.94 9.71
CA GLU A 98 -9.43 18.12 10.30
C GLU A 98 -9.27 16.83 9.53
N GLU A 99 -8.04 16.46 9.25
CA GLU A 99 -7.67 15.28 8.47
C GLU A 99 -8.14 13.97 9.08
N ALA A 100 -7.91 13.77 10.40
CA ALA A 100 -8.16 12.49 11.07
C ALA A 100 -9.61 12.02 10.98
N GLY A 101 -10.57 12.94 11.08
CA GLY A 101 -11.99 12.63 10.97
C GLY A 101 -12.37 12.12 9.57
N ALA A 102 -11.87 12.79 8.52
CA ALA A 102 -12.10 12.41 7.13
C ALA A 102 -11.47 11.06 6.81
N ASN A 103 -10.22 10.85 7.23
CA ASN A 103 -9.49 9.58 7.02
C ASN A 103 -10.24 8.40 7.63
N LEU A 104 -10.70 8.54 8.89
CA LEU A 104 -11.43 7.48 9.58
C LEU A 104 -12.80 7.21 8.95
N ALA A 105 -13.51 8.24 8.51
CA ALA A 105 -14.83 8.10 7.86
C ALA A 105 -14.70 7.29 6.56
N VAL A 106 -13.77 7.66 5.69
CA VAL A 106 -13.53 6.94 4.43
C VAL A 106 -13.00 5.53 4.70
N ALA A 107 -12.09 5.35 5.65
CA ALA A 107 -11.56 4.02 6.00
C ALA A 107 -12.65 3.04 6.45
N LYS A 108 -13.66 3.48 7.22
CA LYS A 108 -14.81 2.65 7.61
C LYS A 108 -15.65 2.22 6.40
N LEU A 109 -15.83 3.10 5.44
CA LEU A 109 -16.55 2.79 4.22
C LEU A 109 -15.78 1.82 3.32
N VAL A 110 -14.46 2.01 3.16
CA VAL A 110 -13.57 1.07 2.45
C VAL A 110 -13.62 -0.31 3.10
N GLU A 111 -13.48 -0.38 4.43
CA GLU A 111 -13.60 -1.63 5.19
C GLU A 111 -14.93 -2.34 4.91
N SER A 112 -16.06 -1.61 5.00
CA SER A 112 -17.39 -2.17 4.76
C SER A 112 -17.54 -2.72 3.35
N LYS A 113 -17.09 -1.96 2.33
CA LYS A 113 -17.16 -2.36 0.93
C LYS A 113 -16.27 -3.57 0.61
N LEU A 114 -15.05 -3.63 1.15
CA LEU A 114 -14.15 -4.77 0.97
C LEU A 114 -14.69 -6.03 1.67
N LYS A 115 -15.24 -5.91 2.88
CA LYS A 115 -15.90 -7.03 3.57
C LYS A 115 -17.09 -7.58 2.79
N ALA A 116 -17.85 -6.73 2.11
CA ALA A 116 -18.94 -7.17 1.24
C ALA A 116 -18.46 -7.97 0.02
N LEU A 117 -17.18 -7.86 -0.35
CA LEU A 117 -16.52 -8.67 -1.39
C LEU A 117 -15.87 -9.95 -0.84
N GLY A 118 -16.04 -10.25 0.45
CA GLY A 118 -15.47 -11.43 1.08
C GLY A 118 -14.03 -11.26 1.58
N VAL A 119 -13.45 -10.06 1.48
CA VAL A 119 -12.08 -9.78 1.92
C VAL A 119 -11.96 -9.85 3.43
N ASN A 120 -10.87 -10.45 3.95
CA ASN A 120 -10.50 -10.31 5.34
C ASN A 120 -9.89 -8.92 5.57
N VAL A 121 -10.64 -8.01 6.17
CA VAL A 121 -10.19 -6.62 6.38
C VAL A 121 -9.85 -6.38 7.84
N VAL A 122 -8.63 -5.90 8.07
CA VAL A 122 -8.17 -5.42 9.37
C VAL A 122 -8.03 -3.90 9.30
N ARG A 123 -8.89 -3.17 10.01
CA ARG A 123 -8.68 -1.74 10.20
C ARG A 123 -7.87 -1.52 11.47
N LEU A 124 -6.67 -0.94 11.32
CA LEU A 124 -5.69 -0.81 12.42
C LEU A 124 -6.12 0.14 13.53
N LYS A 125 -7.16 0.92 13.32
CA LYS A 125 -7.56 1.95 14.26
C LYS A 125 -9.06 2.00 14.45
N THR A 126 -9.47 2.06 15.68
CA THR A 126 -10.80 2.49 16.11
C THR A 126 -10.74 3.94 16.61
N GLU A 127 -11.88 4.47 17.05
CA GLU A 127 -11.97 5.84 17.57
C GLU A 127 -11.15 6.08 18.84
N SER A 128 -10.80 5.03 19.57
CA SER A 128 -10.15 5.11 20.89
C SER A 128 -8.82 4.39 21.00
N GLU A 129 -8.37 3.71 19.92
CA GLU A 129 -7.13 2.96 19.94
C GLU A 129 -5.98 3.76 19.36
N PHE A 130 -4.84 3.68 20.03
CA PHE A 130 -3.58 4.22 19.56
C PHE A 130 -2.72 3.13 18.94
N TYR A 131 -2.14 3.46 17.78
CA TYR A 131 -1.08 2.69 17.17
C TYR A 131 0.09 3.61 16.81
N ASP A 132 1.25 3.39 17.42
CA ASP A 132 2.48 4.10 17.07
C ASP A 132 2.73 3.98 15.55
N THR A 133 2.90 5.09 14.87
CA THR A 133 3.10 5.16 13.41
C THR A 133 4.21 4.24 12.93
N LYS A 134 5.30 4.10 13.70
CA LYS A 134 6.42 3.22 13.36
C LYS A 134 6.08 1.74 13.51
N ARG A 135 5.11 1.40 14.36
CA ARG A 135 4.70 0.02 14.66
C ARG A 135 3.50 -0.45 13.84
N ARG A 136 2.75 0.46 13.21
CA ARG A 136 1.55 0.10 12.41
C ARG A 136 1.84 -0.97 11.35
N PRO A 137 2.94 -0.90 10.56
CA PRO A 137 3.25 -1.96 9.61
C PRO A 137 3.64 -3.29 10.25
N TYR A 138 4.16 -3.29 11.48
CA TYR A 138 4.44 -4.54 12.20
C TYR A 138 3.14 -5.24 12.62
N TYR A 139 2.14 -4.48 13.06
CA TYR A 139 0.82 -5.05 13.32
C TYR A 139 0.19 -5.62 12.05
N ALA A 140 0.35 -4.95 10.90
CA ALA A 140 -0.11 -5.48 9.63
C ALA A 140 0.54 -6.83 9.30
N ARG A 141 1.85 -6.96 9.54
CA ARG A 141 2.57 -8.23 9.38
C ARG A 141 2.03 -9.32 10.30
N ASP A 142 1.78 -9.00 11.56
CA ASP A 142 1.26 -9.94 12.55
C ASP A 142 -0.14 -10.47 12.17
N TYR A 143 -0.92 -9.69 11.43
CA TYR A 143 -2.22 -10.10 10.87
C TYR A 143 -2.10 -10.86 9.54
N GLY A 144 -0.91 -11.09 9.01
CA GLY A 144 -0.73 -11.76 7.72
C GLY A 144 -1.21 -10.91 6.53
N CYS A 145 -0.85 -9.63 6.53
CA CYS A 145 -1.27 -8.66 5.53
C CYS A 145 -0.77 -9.02 4.12
N ASP A 146 -1.66 -8.99 3.14
CA ASP A 146 -1.34 -9.09 1.71
C ASP A 146 -1.25 -7.71 1.03
N LEU A 147 -2.03 -6.73 1.47
CA LEU A 147 -1.97 -5.33 1.02
C LEU A 147 -2.15 -4.38 2.20
N TYR A 148 -1.31 -3.36 2.28
CA TYR A 148 -1.40 -2.30 3.29
C TYR A 148 -1.70 -0.96 2.64
N ILE A 149 -2.77 -0.29 3.10
CA ILE A 149 -3.22 0.98 2.56
C ILE A 149 -3.43 1.96 3.71
N ALA A 150 -2.51 2.93 3.85
CA ALA A 150 -2.70 4.07 4.72
C ALA A 150 -3.55 5.13 4.01
N ILE A 151 -4.57 5.63 4.70
CA ILE A 151 -5.52 6.62 4.18
C ILE A 151 -5.29 7.95 4.90
N HIS A 152 -4.91 8.97 4.13
CA HIS A 152 -4.56 10.31 4.58
C HIS A 152 -5.24 11.39 3.73
N SER A 153 -5.14 12.65 4.20
CA SER A 153 -5.59 13.85 3.49
C SER A 153 -4.57 14.96 3.67
N ASN A 154 -4.01 15.43 2.57
CA ASN A 154 -2.88 16.34 2.51
C ASN A 154 -3.21 17.77 2.94
N LYS A 155 -2.16 18.56 3.14
CA LYS A 155 -2.26 20.00 3.36
C LYS A 155 -1.14 20.73 2.64
N ALA A 156 -1.46 21.85 2.01
CA ALA A 156 -0.48 22.78 1.45
C ALA A 156 -0.46 24.12 2.20
N GLY A 157 0.56 24.94 1.93
CA GLY A 157 0.68 26.29 2.48
C GLY A 157 -0.29 27.31 1.87
N SER A 158 -1.06 26.91 0.85
CA SER A 158 -2.11 27.70 0.21
C SER A 158 -3.29 26.84 -0.17
N GLU A 159 -4.42 27.45 -0.56
CA GLU A 159 -5.64 26.73 -0.96
C GLU A 159 -5.60 26.21 -2.41
N SER A 160 -4.62 26.63 -3.22
CA SER A 160 -4.56 26.29 -4.65
C SER A 160 -4.27 24.81 -4.93
N PRO A 161 -3.36 24.11 -4.21
CA PRO A 161 -3.12 22.69 -4.45
C PRO A 161 -4.35 21.86 -4.12
N ARG A 162 -4.75 20.99 -5.06
CA ARG A 162 -5.85 20.03 -4.93
C ARG A 162 -5.54 18.72 -5.65
N GLY A 163 -6.33 17.70 -5.38
CA GLY A 163 -6.25 16.41 -6.06
C GLY A 163 -5.53 15.33 -5.26
N THR A 164 -5.41 14.16 -5.88
CA THR A 164 -4.98 12.93 -5.23
C THR A 164 -3.53 12.58 -5.59
N GLU A 165 -2.75 12.21 -4.59
CA GLU A 165 -1.43 11.60 -4.77
C GLU A 165 -1.30 10.34 -3.91
N CYS A 166 -0.41 9.42 -4.28
CA CYS A 166 -0.21 8.21 -3.51
C CYS A 166 1.29 7.90 -3.41
N TYR A 167 1.75 7.60 -2.21
CA TYR A 167 3.16 7.31 -1.94
C TYR A 167 3.42 5.82 -1.90
N TYR A 168 4.55 5.41 -2.50
CA TYR A 168 5.06 4.04 -2.50
C TYR A 168 6.58 4.01 -2.32
N TYR A 169 7.14 2.86 -1.97
CA TYR A 169 8.59 2.67 -1.88
C TYR A 169 9.10 1.52 -2.75
N THR A 170 8.40 0.40 -2.81
CA THR A 170 8.82 -0.77 -3.58
C THR A 170 8.22 -0.77 -4.99
N SER A 171 8.93 -1.36 -5.96
CA SER A 171 8.46 -1.42 -7.34
C SER A 171 7.13 -2.17 -7.50
N TYR A 172 6.87 -3.17 -6.66
CA TYR A 172 5.60 -3.92 -6.67
C TYR A 172 4.45 -3.18 -5.96
N SER A 173 4.73 -2.12 -5.18
CA SER A 173 3.71 -1.22 -4.62
C SER A 173 3.31 -0.11 -5.60
N GLN A 174 4.18 0.25 -6.55
CA GLN A 174 3.93 1.33 -7.51
C GLN A 174 2.63 1.15 -8.30
N PRO A 175 2.33 -0.03 -8.89
CA PRO A 175 1.09 -0.21 -9.65
C PRO A 175 -0.18 -0.03 -8.80
N LEU A 176 -0.13 -0.39 -7.50
CA LEU A 176 -1.23 -0.13 -6.57
C LEU A 176 -1.41 1.38 -6.36
N ALA A 177 -0.31 2.11 -6.09
CA ALA A 177 -0.35 3.56 -5.93
C ALA A 177 -0.90 4.27 -7.18
N GLU A 178 -0.48 3.87 -8.36
CA GLU A 178 -0.96 4.41 -9.65
C GLU A 178 -2.46 4.13 -9.86
N SER A 179 -2.92 2.93 -9.54
CA SER A 179 -4.33 2.56 -9.65
C SER A 179 -5.20 3.38 -8.70
N LEU A 180 -4.82 3.45 -7.43
CA LEU A 180 -5.56 4.24 -6.42
C LEU A 180 -5.63 5.71 -6.81
N THR A 181 -4.50 6.32 -7.21
CA THR A 181 -4.45 7.73 -7.59
C THR A 181 -5.39 8.00 -8.77
N ARG A 182 -5.38 7.14 -9.79
CA ARG A 182 -6.23 7.28 -10.97
C ARG A 182 -7.71 7.19 -10.64
N HIS A 183 -8.11 6.20 -9.85
CA HIS A 183 -9.53 6.02 -9.51
C HIS A 183 -10.07 7.15 -8.64
N VAL A 184 -9.33 7.55 -7.59
CA VAL A 184 -9.77 8.61 -6.68
C VAL A 184 -9.76 9.96 -7.37
N SER A 185 -8.71 10.31 -8.14
CA SER A 185 -8.68 11.56 -8.91
C SER A 185 -9.80 11.64 -9.96
N SER A 186 -10.17 10.51 -10.57
CA SER A 186 -11.30 10.45 -11.50
C SER A 186 -12.63 10.71 -10.80
N TYR A 187 -12.80 10.22 -9.55
CA TYR A 187 -13.96 10.55 -8.77
C TYR A 187 -14.09 12.06 -8.54
N PHE A 188 -13.03 12.71 -8.07
CA PHE A 188 -13.01 14.16 -7.86
C PHE A 188 -13.28 14.94 -9.14
N SER A 189 -12.64 14.59 -10.24
CA SER A 189 -12.83 15.22 -11.54
C SER A 189 -14.30 15.18 -12.04
N ASN A 190 -14.96 14.04 -11.82
CA ASN A 190 -16.29 13.80 -12.35
C ASN A 190 -17.42 14.29 -11.42
N ASN A 191 -17.18 14.42 -10.12
CA ASN A 191 -18.25 14.63 -9.14
C ASN A 191 -18.05 15.86 -8.25
N VAL A 192 -16.81 16.33 -8.08
CA VAL A 192 -16.46 17.39 -7.12
C VAL A 192 -16.06 18.67 -7.82
N TYR A 193 -15.12 18.60 -8.76
CA TYR A 193 -14.57 19.81 -9.38
C TYR A 193 -15.52 20.40 -10.41
N SER A 194 -15.88 21.66 -10.19
CA SER A 194 -16.78 22.40 -11.10
C SER A 194 -16.19 22.61 -12.49
N ASP A 195 -14.87 22.65 -12.62
CA ASP A 195 -14.13 22.78 -13.88
C ASP A 195 -13.80 21.41 -14.53
N GLY A 196 -14.14 20.29 -13.89
CA GLY A 196 -13.86 18.94 -14.37
C GLY A 196 -12.36 18.62 -14.48
N ALA A 197 -11.49 19.39 -13.83
CA ALA A 197 -10.06 19.20 -13.94
C ALA A 197 -9.60 17.84 -13.39
N ASN A 198 -8.79 17.13 -14.16
CA ASN A 198 -8.14 15.93 -13.65
C ASN A 198 -6.93 16.30 -12.81
N CYS A 199 -7.11 16.29 -11.49
CA CYS A 199 -6.07 16.59 -10.53
C CYS A 199 -5.39 15.31 -10.00
N ASN A 200 -5.06 14.39 -10.90
CA ASN A 200 -4.20 13.26 -10.60
C ASN A 200 -2.75 13.75 -10.46
N ARG A 201 -2.24 13.75 -9.23
CA ARG A 201 -0.87 14.18 -8.89
C ARG A 201 0.14 13.04 -9.00
N GLY A 202 -0.33 11.82 -9.28
CA GLY A 202 0.46 10.65 -9.58
C GLY A 202 0.93 9.87 -8.35
N ALA A 203 1.55 8.74 -8.64
CA ALA A 203 2.25 7.92 -7.65
C ALA A 203 3.65 8.49 -7.41
N GLN A 204 4.01 8.68 -6.13
CA GLN A 204 5.24 9.32 -5.68
C GLN A 204 6.14 8.33 -4.95
N TYR A 205 7.40 8.23 -5.35
CA TYR A 205 8.38 7.43 -4.62
C TYR A 205 8.74 8.12 -3.30
N SER A 206 8.55 7.44 -2.16
CA SER A 206 8.87 8.01 -0.84
C SER A 206 9.19 6.93 0.19
N TYR A 207 10.23 7.20 1.00
CA TYR A 207 10.67 6.35 2.10
C TYR A 207 9.95 6.77 3.41
N MET A 208 8.76 6.24 3.63
CA MET A 208 7.99 6.45 4.86
C MET A 208 7.92 5.16 5.69
N TRP A 209 7.62 5.27 6.98
CA TRP A 209 7.42 4.08 7.83
C TRP A 209 6.33 3.17 7.30
N THR A 210 5.26 3.73 6.77
CA THR A 210 4.12 3.01 6.20
C THR A 210 4.45 2.36 4.84
N THR A 211 5.22 3.03 3.96
CA THR A 211 5.43 2.58 2.57
C THR A 211 6.65 1.69 2.38
N LYS A 212 7.65 1.74 3.29
CA LYS A 212 8.93 1.04 3.14
C LYS A 212 8.89 -0.49 3.39
N GLN A 213 7.71 -1.05 3.59
CA GLN A 213 7.56 -2.48 3.84
C GLN A 213 7.96 -3.28 2.61
N GLN A 214 8.63 -4.41 2.85
CA GLN A 214 9.10 -5.30 1.79
C GLN A 214 8.32 -6.63 1.75
N ASP A 215 7.57 -6.92 2.79
CA ASP A 215 6.84 -8.17 2.97
C ASP A 215 5.54 -8.21 2.15
N PHE A 216 4.97 -7.04 1.88
CA PHE A 216 3.71 -6.86 1.14
C PHE A 216 3.67 -5.49 0.45
N PRO A 217 2.87 -5.31 -0.59
CA PRO A 217 2.62 -4.00 -1.19
C PRO A 217 2.04 -3.05 -0.17
N SER A 218 2.68 -1.88 -0.03
CA SER A 218 2.34 -0.89 0.99
C SER A 218 2.34 0.50 0.39
N VAL A 219 1.23 1.22 0.57
CA VAL A 219 1.03 2.56 0.02
C VAL A 219 0.40 3.49 1.05
N LEU A 220 0.60 4.79 0.85
CA LEU A 220 -0.11 5.85 1.56
C LEU A 220 -0.79 6.74 0.52
N ILE A 221 -2.12 6.78 0.54
CA ILE A 221 -2.90 7.65 -0.33
C ILE A 221 -3.26 8.94 0.40
N GLU A 222 -2.97 10.08 -0.23
CA GLU A 222 -3.48 11.40 0.10
C GLU A 222 -4.70 11.64 -0.80
N MET A 223 -5.89 11.50 -0.25
CA MET A 223 -7.14 11.51 -1.02
C MET A 223 -7.42 12.86 -1.67
N GLY A 224 -7.08 13.95 -0.98
CA GLY A 224 -7.23 15.32 -1.39
C GLY A 224 -6.59 16.25 -0.37
N PHE A 225 -6.72 17.56 -0.52
CA PHE A 225 -6.09 18.56 0.34
C PHE A 225 -7.13 19.19 1.28
N VAL A 226 -6.95 19.04 2.60
CA VAL A 226 -7.81 19.72 3.59
C VAL A 226 -7.67 21.25 3.55
N SER A 227 -6.59 21.77 2.94
CA SER A 227 -6.38 23.20 2.69
C SER A 227 -7.12 23.72 1.46
N ASN A 228 -7.57 22.87 0.52
CA ASN A 228 -8.38 23.25 -0.62
C ASN A 228 -9.87 23.11 -0.28
N TYR A 229 -10.68 24.13 -0.63
CA TYR A 229 -12.08 24.14 -0.25
C TYR A 229 -12.91 23.02 -0.90
N GLU A 230 -12.76 22.77 -2.21
CA GLU A 230 -13.51 21.73 -2.91
C GLU A 230 -13.15 20.34 -2.37
N ASP A 231 -11.84 20.04 -2.23
CA ASP A 231 -11.38 18.77 -1.65
C ASP A 231 -11.89 18.58 -0.22
N ALA A 232 -11.75 19.59 0.62
CA ALA A 232 -12.16 19.54 2.02
C ALA A 232 -13.66 19.31 2.17
N MET A 233 -14.48 19.98 1.37
CA MET A 233 -15.93 19.79 1.41
C MET A 233 -16.35 18.41 0.93
N ALA A 234 -15.72 17.86 -0.08
CA ALA A 234 -15.94 16.48 -0.52
C ALA A 234 -15.52 15.47 0.57
N LEU A 235 -14.35 15.68 1.20
CA LEU A 235 -13.87 14.84 2.29
C LEU A 235 -14.76 14.91 3.56
N ALA A 236 -15.55 15.97 3.74
CA ALA A 236 -16.52 16.13 4.83
C ALA A 236 -17.93 15.63 4.47
N ASN A 237 -18.25 15.47 3.19
CA ASN A 237 -19.58 15.09 2.72
C ASN A 237 -19.73 13.57 2.67
N SER A 238 -20.77 13.02 3.29
CA SER A 238 -20.97 11.57 3.38
C SER A 238 -21.18 10.89 2.02
N THR A 239 -21.78 11.57 1.04
CA THR A 239 -21.97 11.03 -0.30
C THR A 239 -20.65 10.95 -1.05
N ASP A 240 -19.83 12.00 -0.95
CA ASP A 240 -18.51 12.02 -1.57
C ASP A 240 -17.55 11.05 -0.87
N GLN A 241 -17.60 10.92 0.46
CA GLN A 241 -16.84 9.92 1.21
C GLN A 241 -17.16 8.49 0.72
N ASP A 242 -18.43 8.17 0.46
CA ASP A 242 -18.83 6.87 -0.10
C ASP A 242 -18.30 6.67 -1.52
N GLY A 243 -18.34 7.69 -2.36
CA GLY A 243 -17.77 7.66 -3.71
C GLY A 243 -16.24 7.52 -3.72
N ILE A 244 -15.54 8.27 -2.85
CA ILE A 244 -14.10 8.16 -2.68
C ILE A 244 -13.73 6.74 -2.19
N ALA A 245 -14.45 6.21 -1.21
CA ALA A 245 -14.25 4.85 -0.72
C ALA A 245 -14.47 3.80 -1.82
N GLN A 246 -15.49 3.99 -2.67
CA GLN A 246 -15.73 3.12 -3.82
C GLN A 246 -14.56 3.19 -4.81
N ALA A 247 -14.07 4.40 -5.11
CA ALA A 247 -12.90 4.59 -5.98
C ALA A 247 -11.64 3.91 -5.45
N ILE A 248 -11.40 3.94 -4.13
CA ILE A 248 -10.30 3.20 -3.50
C ILE A 248 -10.49 1.70 -3.71
N VAL A 249 -11.68 1.16 -3.45
CA VAL A 249 -11.98 -0.28 -3.64
C VAL A 249 -11.82 -0.69 -5.10
N ASP A 250 -12.25 0.12 -6.05
CA ASP A 250 -12.08 -0.17 -7.48
C ASP A 250 -10.62 -0.15 -7.90
N GLY A 251 -9.81 0.76 -7.33
CA GLY A 251 -8.37 0.78 -7.53
C GLY A 251 -7.67 -0.46 -6.97
N ILE A 252 -8.08 -0.95 -5.80
CA ILE A 252 -7.57 -2.21 -5.23
C ILE A 252 -7.94 -3.39 -6.13
N LYS A 253 -9.20 -3.48 -6.55
CA LYS A 253 -9.67 -4.56 -7.45
C LYS A 253 -8.91 -4.58 -8.76
N GLU A 254 -8.70 -3.41 -9.37
CA GLU A 254 -7.91 -3.32 -10.60
C GLU A 254 -6.47 -3.81 -10.38
N TYR A 255 -5.82 -3.40 -9.28
CA TYR A 255 -4.48 -3.85 -8.96
C TYR A 255 -4.41 -5.37 -8.83
N VAL A 256 -5.32 -5.98 -8.07
CA VAL A 256 -5.38 -7.44 -7.84
C VAL A 256 -5.63 -8.19 -9.14
N THR A 257 -6.56 -7.75 -9.99
CA THR A 257 -6.86 -8.40 -11.26
C THR A 257 -5.76 -8.24 -12.31
N ARG A 258 -5.00 -7.13 -12.29
CA ARG A 258 -3.86 -6.89 -13.19
C ARG A 258 -2.67 -7.82 -12.90
N SER A 259 -2.50 -8.27 -11.67
CA SER A 259 -1.41 -9.18 -11.31
C SER A 259 -1.47 -10.53 -12.04
N GLY A 260 -2.61 -10.86 -12.67
CA GLY A 260 -2.77 -12.04 -13.54
C GLY A 260 -2.48 -11.79 -15.03
N VAL A 261 -2.19 -10.57 -15.45
CA VAL A 261 -1.98 -10.23 -16.87
C VAL A 261 -0.58 -9.64 -17.06
N SER A 262 0.30 -10.42 -17.66
CA SER A 262 1.62 -9.95 -18.08
C SER A 262 1.49 -8.91 -19.18
N SER A 263 2.03 -7.72 -18.95
CA SER A 263 2.51 -6.85 -20.00
C SER A 263 3.54 -5.90 -19.43
N TYR A 264 4.76 -6.34 -19.36
CA TYR A 264 5.93 -5.46 -19.43
C TYR A 264 6.90 -6.05 -20.45
#